data_eeb5cb1055aad14ac42960d8ea5ecc8f
#
_entry.id   eeb5cb1055aad14ac42960d8ea5ecc8f
#
_cell.length_a   1.000
_cell.length_b   1.000
_cell.length_c   1.000
_cell.angle_alpha   90.00
_cell.angle_beta   90.00
_cell.angle_gamma   90.00
#
_symmetry.space_group_name_H-M   'P 1'
#
loop_
_entity.id
_entity.type
_entity.pdbx_description
1 polymer ?
#
loop_
_entity_poly.entity_id
_entity_poly.type
_entity_poly.pdbx_seq_one_letter_code
_entity_poly.pdbx_strand_id
1 'polypeptide(L)'
;MSDFDTLPTDTATPVVSRAAGGLRGLLSNRLLLALLVVSLLPLAVMGYATYQSAAGAIEQQAEQQLQTVNTITAKAVSRYFDSMEKQLQITADNRMTLEALEAFNTGYNKILADDTLDDAALSQARKDLATYYTGEFANEFERQTGKDVATTVFLENLSDQTAYLQYLYIKRNENPLGSKELLNAADDGSPYSAAHALYHPIFRSFLKRLGIYDFFLVDADTGLIVYSVFKELDFGTSLKNGSFSGTNFARAFQEAISGGRRDAVAFADFESYLPSYEAPASFIAAPIYDGRKVRGAVVFQLPVDRMTAIIGETTGMGETGETYAVAADRLFRSQSRFTNDLGVSSTIINPQVKVDTV
;
A
#
# COMPACT_ATOMS: atom_id res chain seq x y z
N MET A 1 -92.08 -32.03 -66.61
CA MET A 1 -92.81 -31.04 -67.36
C MET A 1 -91.78 -29.98 -67.73
N SER A 2 -91.38 -30.17 -68.90
CA SER A 2 -91.37 -29.32 -70.06
C SER A 2 -90.59 -28.03 -69.88
N ASP A 3 -89.86 -27.59 -70.68
CA ASP A 3 -89.37 -27.91 -72.03
C ASP A 3 -88.48 -26.75 -72.47
N PHE A 4 -87.48 -27.02 -73.24
CA PHE A 4 -87.01 -26.33 -74.43
C PHE A 4 -86.59 -24.81 -74.27
N ASP A 5 -85.69 -24.25 -74.93
CA ASP A 5 -84.78 -24.65 -76.03
C ASP A 5 -83.82 -23.48 -76.35
N THR A 6 -82.79 -23.83 -76.98
CA THR A 6 -82.00 -23.31 -78.10
C THR A 6 -80.95 -22.24 -77.91
N LEU A 7 -79.81 -22.66 -78.38
CA LEU A 7 -78.67 -21.90 -78.93
C LEU A 7 -79.06 -21.04 -80.11
N PRO A 8 -78.28 -20.00 -80.45
CA PRO A 8 -77.07 -20.25 -81.23
C PRO A 8 -75.84 -19.31 -80.99
N THR A 9 -74.73 -19.87 -81.31
CA THR A 9 -73.48 -19.40 -81.85
C THR A 9 -73.39 -17.93 -82.26
N ASP A 10 -72.36 -17.21 -81.85
CA ASP A 10 -71.54 -16.54 -82.83
C ASP A 10 -70.13 -16.22 -82.35
N THR A 11 -69.24 -16.25 -83.22
CA THR A 11 -67.80 -15.99 -83.33
C THR A 11 -67.29 -14.77 -82.62
N ALA A 12 -66.18 -14.90 -81.85
CA ALA A 12 -65.40 -13.78 -81.42
C ALA A 12 -63.89 -13.97 -81.63
N THR A 13 -63.32 -13.06 -82.28
CA THR A 13 -61.92 -12.88 -82.60
C THR A 13 -60.99 -12.72 -81.38
N PRO A 14 -59.74 -13.16 -81.43
CA PRO A 14 -58.80 -13.01 -80.33
C PRO A 14 -58.28 -11.57 -80.22
N VAL A 15 -58.49 -10.97 -79.08
CA VAL A 15 -57.86 -9.70 -78.73
C VAL A 15 -56.47 -9.98 -78.23
N VAL A 16 -55.49 -9.54 -78.96
CA VAL A 16 -54.07 -9.53 -78.55
C VAL A 16 -53.91 -8.51 -77.40
N SER A 17 -53.76 -9.03 -76.17
CA SER A 17 -53.35 -8.21 -75.02
C SER A 17 -51.87 -7.86 -75.14
N ARG A 18 -51.56 -6.64 -75.46
CA ARG A 18 -50.24 -6.08 -75.50
C ARG A 18 -49.64 -6.10 -74.14
N ALA A 19 -48.45 -6.68 -74.01
CA ALA A 19 -47.56 -6.59 -72.88
C ALA A 19 -47.09 -5.13 -72.66
N ALA A 20 -47.83 -4.34 -71.87
CA ALA A 20 -47.45 -2.98 -71.44
C ALA A 20 -46.98 -2.93 -69.99
N GLY A 21 -46.61 -4.07 -69.37
CA GLY A 21 -46.25 -4.17 -67.99
C GLY A 21 -44.72 -3.97 -67.65
N GLY A 22 -43.84 -4.20 -68.65
CA GLY A 22 -42.40 -4.27 -68.36
C GLY A 22 -41.70 -2.94 -68.14
N LEU A 23 -42.06 -1.88 -68.81
CA LEU A 23 -41.41 -0.57 -68.71
C LEU A 23 -41.89 0.28 -67.51
N ARG A 24 -43.12 0.16 -67.10
CA ARG A 24 -43.67 0.86 -65.91
C ARG A 24 -43.12 0.28 -64.63
N GLY A 25 -42.86 -1.00 -64.50
CA GLY A 25 -42.30 -1.66 -63.35
C GLY A 25 -40.83 -1.27 -63.16
N LEU A 26 -40.05 -1.22 -64.23
CA LEU A 26 -38.64 -0.81 -64.20
C LEU A 26 -38.43 0.67 -63.87
N LEU A 27 -39.29 1.55 -64.38
CA LEU A 27 -39.30 2.98 -64.03
C LEU A 27 -39.77 3.23 -62.58
N SER A 28 -40.79 2.51 -62.13
CA SER A 28 -41.25 2.56 -60.73
C SER A 28 -40.18 2.10 -59.76
N ASN A 29 -39.48 1.00 -60.03
CA ASN A 29 -38.39 0.51 -59.15
C ASN A 29 -37.16 1.45 -59.12
N ARG A 30 -36.81 2.08 -60.27
CA ARG A 30 -35.73 3.07 -60.29
C ARG A 30 -36.08 4.34 -59.54
N LEU A 31 -37.31 4.80 -59.62
CA LEU A 31 -37.84 5.96 -58.90
C LEU A 31 -37.93 5.70 -57.39
N LEU A 32 -38.36 4.49 -57.01
CA LEU A 32 -38.41 4.03 -55.63
C LEU A 32 -37.00 3.92 -55.04
N LEU A 33 -36.04 3.38 -55.81
CA LEU A 33 -34.64 3.28 -55.40
C LEU A 33 -33.98 4.64 -55.28
N ALA A 34 -34.27 5.56 -56.19
CA ALA A 34 -33.78 6.95 -56.09
C ALA A 34 -34.33 7.69 -54.89
N LEU A 35 -35.64 7.52 -54.57
CA LEU A 35 -36.27 8.07 -53.37
C LEU A 35 -35.68 7.46 -52.09
N LEU A 36 -35.42 6.15 -52.06
CA LEU A 36 -34.77 5.48 -50.96
C LEU A 36 -33.32 6.01 -50.74
N VAL A 37 -32.57 6.14 -51.82
CA VAL A 37 -31.18 6.67 -51.70
C VAL A 37 -31.19 8.12 -51.22
N VAL A 38 -32.07 8.98 -51.76
CA VAL A 38 -32.17 10.40 -51.37
C VAL A 38 -32.62 10.55 -49.90
N SER A 39 -33.44 9.64 -49.39
CA SER A 39 -33.89 9.69 -47.99
C SER A 39 -32.94 9.00 -47.01
N LEU A 40 -32.38 7.84 -47.35
CA LEU A 40 -31.55 7.06 -46.44
C LEU A 40 -30.10 7.55 -46.39
N LEU A 41 -29.57 8.10 -47.50
CA LEU A 41 -28.19 8.53 -47.55
C LEU A 41 -27.91 9.72 -46.63
N PRO A 42 -28.73 10.80 -46.57
CA PRO A 42 -28.58 11.86 -45.61
C PRO A 42 -28.75 11.39 -44.15
N LEU A 43 -29.70 10.47 -43.91
CA LEU A 43 -29.91 9.86 -42.60
C LEU A 43 -28.68 9.04 -42.15
N ALA A 44 -28.09 8.26 -43.06
CA ALA A 44 -26.88 7.49 -42.78
C ALA A 44 -25.67 8.40 -42.51
N VAL A 45 -25.51 9.47 -43.31
CA VAL A 45 -24.43 10.48 -43.10
C VAL A 45 -24.62 11.22 -41.78
N MET A 46 -25.85 11.67 -41.45
CA MET A 46 -26.15 12.29 -40.18
C MET A 46 -25.94 11.33 -39.00
N GLY A 47 -26.41 10.10 -39.13
CA GLY A 47 -26.22 9.06 -38.11
C GLY A 47 -24.75 8.78 -37.85
N TYR A 48 -23.95 8.65 -38.91
CA TYR A 48 -22.51 8.46 -38.80
C TYR A 48 -21.80 9.69 -38.17
N ALA A 49 -22.12 10.89 -38.63
CA ALA A 49 -21.56 12.13 -38.06
C ALA A 49 -21.92 12.31 -36.59
N THR A 50 -23.18 12.04 -36.22
CA THR A 50 -23.65 12.09 -34.82
C THR A 50 -22.96 11.04 -33.96
N TYR A 51 -22.80 9.80 -34.50
CA TYR A 51 -22.08 8.72 -33.81
C TYR A 51 -20.62 9.13 -33.53
N GLN A 52 -19.91 9.63 -34.54
CA GLN A 52 -18.51 10.07 -34.39
C GLN A 52 -18.39 11.24 -33.38
N SER A 53 -19.29 12.20 -33.45
CA SER A 53 -19.31 13.32 -32.50
C SER A 53 -19.61 12.87 -31.07
N ALA A 54 -20.57 11.94 -30.92
CA ALA A 54 -20.93 11.41 -29.60
C ALA A 54 -19.81 10.52 -29.04
N ALA A 55 -19.18 9.68 -29.88
CA ALA A 55 -18.04 8.84 -29.46
C ALA A 55 -16.86 9.71 -29.00
N GLY A 56 -16.49 10.75 -29.76
CA GLY A 56 -15.43 11.66 -29.40
C GLY A 56 -15.75 12.49 -28.13
N ALA A 57 -17.01 12.90 -27.95
CA ALA A 57 -17.42 13.60 -26.72
C ALA A 57 -17.35 12.71 -25.48
N ILE A 58 -17.77 11.43 -25.60
CA ILE A 58 -17.68 10.45 -24.51
C ILE A 58 -16.21 10.16 -24.16
N GLU A 59 -15.34 9.97 -25.15
CA GLU A 59 -13.92 9.76 -24.95
C GLU A 59 -13.26 10.95 -24.25
N GLN A 60 -13.52 12.16 -24.72
CA GLN A 60 -13.01 13.39 -24.09
C GLN A 60 -13.53 13.57 -22.65
N GLN A 61 -14.80 13.25 -22.41
CA GLN A 61 -15.36 13.31 -21.07
C GLN A 61 -14.73 12.29 -20.15
N ALA A 62 -14.50 11.05 -20.61
CA ALA A 62 -13.81 10.02 -19.85
C ALA A 62 -12.37 10.41 -19.52
N GLU A 63 -11.63 10.95 -20.48
CA GLU A 63 -10.27 11.46 -20.27
C GLU A 63 -10.22 12.59 -19.23
N GLN A 64 -11.12 13.57 -19.34
CA GLN A 64 -11.21 14.66 -18.36
C GLN A 64 -11.56 14.14 -16.95
N GLN A 65 -12.44 13.15 -16.87
CA GLN A 65 -12.79 12.52 -15.60
C GLN A 65 -11.58 11.81 -14.99
N LEU A 66 -10.83 11.01 -15.77
CA LEU A 66 -9.63 10.33 -15.31
C LEU A 66 -8.54 11.32 -14.85
N GLN A 67 -8.31 12.38 -15.61
CA GLN A 67 -7.36 13.46 -15.23
C GLN A 67 -7.78 14.15 -13.92
N THR A 68 -9.08 14.38 -13.73
CA THR A 68 -9.61 14.98 -12.51
C THR A 68 -9.40 14.06 -11.31
N VAL A 69 -9.75 12.78 -11.43
CA VAL A 69 -9.54 11.77 -10.39
C VAL A 69 -8.05 11.67 -10.05
N ASN A 70 -7.19 11.52 -11.06
CA ASN A 70 -5.74 11.45 -10.85
C ASN A 70 -5.21 12.69 -10.09
N THR A 71 -5.64 13.89 -10.48
CA THR A 71 -5.24 15.14 -9.79
C THR A 71 -5.70 15.19 -8.34
N ILE A 72 -6.93 14.76 -8.05
CA ILE A 72 -7.48 14.74 -6.70
C ILE A 72 -6.73 13.70 -5.85
N THR A 73 -6.51 12.50 -6.38
CA THR A 73 -5.80 11.42 -5.69
C THR A 73 -4.34 11.80 -5.42
N ALA A 74 -3.64 12.35 -6.41
CA ALA A 74 -2.26 12.83 -6.23
C ALA A 74 -2.16 13.90 -5.13
N LYS A 75 -3.10 14.86 -5.09
CA LYS A 75 -3.18 15.86 -4.01
C LYS A 75 -3.52 15.25 -2.65
N ALA A 76 -4.32 14.20 -2.60
CA ALA A 76 -4.64 13.51 -1.36
C ALA A 76 -3.41 12.75 -0.80
N VAL A 77 -2.66 12.08 -1.67
CA VAL A 77 -1.38 11.43 -1.33
C VAL A 77 -0.36 12.48 -0.83
N SER A 78 -0.17 13.59 -1.56
CA SER A 78 0.74 14.67 -1.13
C SER A 78 0.37 15.20 0.25
N ARG A 79 -0.91 15.48 0.49
CA ARG A 79 -1.37 15.96 1.81
C ARG A 79 -1.14 14.95 2.94
N TYR A 80 -1.27 13.67 2.64
CA TYR A 80 -0.97 12.62 3.61
C TYR A 80 0.51 12.67 4.02
N PHE A 81 1.43 12.69 3.06
CA PHE A 81 2.86 12.78 3.35
C PHE A 81 3.23 14.10 4.04
N ASP A 82 2.74 15.24 3.55
CA ASP A 82 2.95 16.56 4.19
C ASP A 82 2.48 16.56 5.65
N SER A 83 1.38 15.87 5.95
CA SER A 83 0.87 15.72 7.30
C SER A 83 1.78 14.84 8.16
N MET A 84 2.25 13.71 7.61
CA MET A 84 3.15 12.81 8.33
C MET A 84 4.50 13.47 8.63
N GLU A 85 5.07 14.19 7.67
CA GLU A 85 6.32 14.96 7.87
C GLU A 85 6.18 15.99 8.99
N LYS A 86 5.10 16.77 8.98
CA LYS A 86 4.85 17.77 10.03
C LYS A 86 4.67 17.12 11.41
N GLN A 87 3.92 16.03 11.49
CA GLN A 87 3.73 15.30 12.75
C GLN A 87 5.06 14.72 13.26
N LEU A 88 5.87 14.18 12.36
CA LEU A 88 7.19 13.66 12.67
C LEU A 88 8.12 14.78 13.22
N GLN A 89 8.18 15.92 12.54
CA GLN A 89 8.98 17.08 12.96
C GLN A 89 8.54 17.61 14.33
N ILE A 90 7.22 17.78 14.55
CA ILE A 90 6.67 18.18 15.85
C ILE A 90 7.07 17.18 16.94
N THR A 91 7.03 15.89 16.62
CA THR A 91 7.42 14.84 17.56
C THR A 91 8.91 14.86 17.84
N ALA A 92 9.75 15.07 16.82
CA ALA A 92 11.21 15.15 16.97
C ALA A 92 11.65 16.39 17.80
N ASP A 93 10.96 17.51 17.63
CA ASP A 93 11.24 18.76 18.37
C ASP A 93 10.65 18.77 19.79
N ASN A 94 9.84 17.77 20.14
CA ASN A 94 9.20 17.71 21.45
C ASN A 94 10.24 17.32 22.52
N ARG A 95 10.30 18.12 23.59
CA ARG A 95 11.20 17.85 24.71
C ARG A 95 10.98 16.48 25.36
N MET A 96 9.73 16.05 25.46
CA MET A 96 9.39 14.70 25.96
C MET A 96 10.05 13.61 25.12
N THR A 97 10.14 13.78 23.81
CA THR A 97 10.77 12.79 22.90
C THR A 97 12.28 12.69 23.16
N LEU A 98 12.95 13.82 23.38
CA LEU A 98 14.36 13.83 23.79
C LEU A 98 14.56 13.17 25.16
N GLU A 99 13.74 13.51 26.15
CA GLU A 99 13.81 12.93 27.50
C GLU A 99 13.55 11.41 27.47
N ALA A 100 12.59 10.96 26.64
CA ALA A 100 12.33 9.54 26.43
C ALA A 100 13.52 8.82 25.80
N LEU A 101 14.12 9.40 24.73
CA LEU A 101 15.32 8.85 24.09
C LEU A 101 16.46 8.67 25.10
N GLU A 102 16.73 9.68 25.92
CA GLU A 102 17.79 9.64 26.96
C GLU A 102 17.46 8.61 28.05
N ALA A 103 16.21 8.54 28.48
CA ALA A 103 15.79 7.58 29.50
C ALA A 103 15.90 6.12 28.98
N PHE A 104 15.48 5.84 27.74
CA PHE A 104 15.63 4.52 27.12
C PHE A 104 17.10 4.16 26.89
N ASN A 105 17.92 5.08 26.42
CA ASN A 105 19.37 4.87 26.30
C ASN A 105 20.01 4.53 27.64
N THR A 106 19.70 5.29 28.65
CA THR A 106 20.22 5.06 30.03
C THR A 106 19.73 3.71 30.56
N GLY A 107 18.46 3.42 30.38
CA GLY A 107 17.86 2.16 30.79
C GLY A 107 18.45 0.95 30.07
N TYR A 108 18.65 1.02 28.76
CA TYR A 108 19.28 -0.03 27.97
C TYR A 108 20.71 -0.32 28.44
N ASN A 109 21.53 0.71 28.66
CA ASN A 109 22.89 0.53 29.12
C ASN A 109 22.98 -0.04 30.56
N LYS A 110 21.92 0.07 31.32
CA LYS A 110 21.85 -0.44 32.71
C LYS A 110 21.00 -1.71 32.84
N ILE A 111 20.50 -2.27 31.75
CA ILE A 111 19.52 -3.38 31.80
C ILE A 111 20.11 -4.67 32.40
N LEU A 112 21.43 -4.85 32.30
CA LEU A 112 22.16 -5.97 32.92
C LEU A 112 22.84 -5.57 34.26
N ALA A 113 22.61 -4.38 34.76
CA ALA A 113 23.29 -3.89 35.99
C ALA A 113 22.56 -4.36 37.27
N ASP A 114 21.64 -5.28 37.18
CA ASP A 114 20.95 -5.88 38.34
C ASP A 114 21.83 -6.99 38.92
N ASP A 115 22.22 -6.86 40.18
CA ASP A 115 23.02 -7.83 40.93
C ASP A 115 22.35 -9.22 41.04
N THR A 116 21.03 -9.33 40.74
CA THR A 116 20.29 -10.58 40.75
C THR A 116 20.36 -11.32 39.38
N LEU A 117 20.82 -10.66 38.32
CA LEU A 117 20.95 -11.22 36.99
C LEU A 117 22.34 -11.87 36.81
N ASP A 118 22.45 -13.15 37.14
CA ASP A 118 23.67 -13.90 36.92
C ASP A 118 23.80 -14.46 35.48
N ASP A 119 24.97 -14.98 35.14
CA ASP A 119 25.25 -15.57 33.83
C ASP A 119 24.30 -16.73 33.48
N ALA A 120 23.82 -17.46 34.46
CA ALA A 120 22.88 -18.57 34.26
C ALA A 120 21.50 -18.05 33.85
N ALA A 121 21.01 -17.00 34.51
CA ALA A 121 19.74 -16.36 34.16
C ALA A 121 19.79 -15.71 32.76
N LEU A 122 20.91 -15.06 32.43
CA LEU A 122 21.10 -14.49 31.08
C LEU A 122 21.16 -15.59 30.01
N SER A 123 21.90 -16.69 30.27
CA SER A 123 21.94 -17.83 29.38
C SER A 123 20.56 -18.48 29.17
N GLN A 124 19.75 -18.57 30.24
CA GLN A 124 18.37 -19.08 30.13
C GLN A 124 17.49 -18.10 29.31
N ALA A 125 17.55 -16.79 29.54
CA ALA A 125 16.82 -15.79 28.77
C ALA A 125 17.15 -15.87 27.27
N ARG A 126 18.42 -16.09 26.91
CA ARG A 126 18.82 -16.31 25.50
C ARG A 126 18.21 -17.59 24.91
N LYS A 127 18.19 -18.69 25.66
CA LYS A 127 17.56 -19.95 25.20
C LYS A 127 16.06 -19.78 25.00
N ASP A 128 15.39 -19.10 25.93
CA ASP A 128 13.96 -18.85 25.84
C ASP A 128 13.63 -17.92 24.66
N LEU A 129 14.45 -16.88 24.43
CA LEU A 129 14.33 -16.04 23.27
C LEU A 129 14.55 -16.82 21.96
N ALA A 130 15.50 -17.76 21.94
CA ALA A 130 15.74 -18.62 20.79
C ALA A 130 14.51 -19.49 20.46
N THR A 131 13.78 -19.96 21.47
CA THR A 131 12.51 -20.70 21.22
C THR A 131 11.44 -19.83 20.57
N TYR A 132 11.39 -18.53 20.87
CA TYR A 132 10.48 -17.60 20.20
C TYR A 132 10.88 -17.41 18.73
N TYR A 133 12.15 -17.18 18.46
CA TYR A 133 12.66 -16.95 17.10
C TYR A 133 12.43 -18.16 16.19
N THR A 134 12.77 -19.38 16.68
CA THR A 134 12.67 -20.62 15.89
C THR A 134 11.27 -21.23 15.90
N GLY A 135 10.40 -20.80 16.79
CA GLY A 135 9.02 -21.28 16.93
C GLY A 135 8.01 -20.23 16.51
N GLU A 136 7.60 -19.37 17.46
CA GLU A 136 6.49 -18.43 17.24
C GLU A 136 6.70 -17.51 16.03
N PHE A 137 7.88 -16.89 15.92
CA PHE A 137 8.18 -15.99 14.80
C PHE A 137 8.35 -16.76 13.49
N ALA A 138 9.15 -17.85 13.47
CA ALA A 138 9.41 -18.59 12.26
C ALA A 138 8.13 -19.21 11.67
N ASN A 139 7.27 -19.77 12.52
CA ASN A 139 5.99 -20.34 12.09
C ASN A 139 5.07 -19.27 11.50
N GLU A 140 5.02 -18.08 12.12
CA GLU A 140 4.21 -16.97 11.62
C GLU A 140 4.79 -16.41 10.30
N PHE A 141 6.12 -16.34 10.20
CA PHE A 141 6.80 -15.95 8.98
C PHE A 141 6.48 -16.90 7.82
N GLU A 142 6.58 -18.22 8.05
CA GLU A 142 6.21 -19.24 7.06
C GLU A 142 4.72 -19.13 6.69
N ARG A 143 3.85 -18.94 7.68
CA ARG A 143 2.41 -18.78 7.44
C ARG A 143 2.08 -17.59 6.55
N GLN A 144 2.79 -16.46 6.72
CA GLN A 144 2.53 -15.23 5.96
C GLN A 144 3.21 -15.21 4.60
N THR A 145 4.42 -15.77 4.51
CA THR A 145 5.26 -15.64 3.32
C THR A 145 5.34 -16.92 2.47
N GLY A 146 4.98 -18.06 3.05
CA GLY A 146 5.22 -19.38 2.44
C GLY A 146 6.71 -19.77 2.36
N LYS A 147 7.59 -19.11 3.12
CA LYS A 147 9.05 -19.30 3.09
C LYS A 147 9.59 -19.60 4.49
N ASP A 148 10.66 -20.37 4.54
CA ASP A 148 11.46 -20.53 5.74
C ASP A 148 12.35 -19.30 5.99
N VAL A 149 12.66 -19.03 7.27
CA VAL A 149 13.58 -17.98 7.69
C VAL A 149 14.68 -18.52 8.61
N ALA A 150 15.93 -18.19 8.29
CA ALA A 150 17.08 -18.56 9.12
C ALA A 150 17.23 -17.60 10.32
N THR A 151 16.42 -17.78 11.36
CA THR A 151 16.37 -16.88 12.52
C THR A 151 17.62 -16.90 13.40
N THR A 152 18.41 -17.98 13.36
CA THR A 152 19.65 -18.14 14.14
C THR A 152 20.69 -17.05 13.87
N VAL A 153 20.79 -16.59 12.62
CA VAL A 153 21.70 -15.49 12.23
C VAL A 153 21.39 -14.19 12.98
N PHE A 154 20.12 -13.91 13.22
CA PHE A 154 19.72 -12.71 13.96
C PHE A 154 20.06 -12.85 15.46
N LEU A 155 19.82 -14.03 16.04
CA LEU A 155 20.11 -14.33 17.44
C LEU A 155 21.60 -14.23 17.79
N GLU A 156 22.46 -14.78 16.93
CA GLU A 156 23.92 -14.77 17.12
C GLU A 156 24.51 -13.36 17.12
N ASN A 157 23.90 -12.44 16.43
CA ASN A 157 24.31 -11.03 16.33
C ASN A 157 23.78 -10.14 17.47
N LEU A 158 22.95 -10.65 18.38
CA LEU A 158 22.44 -9.87 19.50
C LEU A 158 23.48 -9.69 20.61
N SER A 159 23.65 -8.45 21.10
CA SER A 159 24.33 -8.22 22.37
C SER A 159 23.57 -8.84 23.54
N ASP A 160 24.21 -9.00 24.68
CA ASP A 160 23.55 -9.51 25.87
C ASP A 160 22.43 -8.59 26.34
N GLN A 161 22.63 -7.28 26.27
CA GLN A 161 21.61 -6.28 26.57
C GLN A 161 20.38 -6.43 25.65
N THR A 162 20.61 -6.55 24.35
CA THR A 162 19.53 -6.70 23.37
C THR A 162 18.79 -8.01 23.56
N ALA A 163 19.52 -9.11 23.77
CA ALA A 163 18.91 -10.41 23.98
C ALA A 163 18.02 -10.41 25.24
N TYR A 164 18.51 -9.81 26.32
CA TYR A 164 17.72 -9.73 27.55
C TYR A 164 16.52 -8.77 27.40
N LEU A 165 16.70 -7.63 26.74
CA LEU A 165 15.62 -6.69 26.44
C LEU A 165 14.52 -7.35 25.60
N GLN A 166 14.88 -8.07 24.56
CA GLN A 166 13.91 -8.80 23.72
C GLN A 166 13.28 -9.96 24.48
N TYR A 167 14.03 -10.64 25.35
CA TYR A 167 13.45 -11.65 26.22
C TYR A 167 12.32 -11.05 27.08
N LEU A 168 12.54 -9.91 27.72
CA LEU A 168 11.56 -9.25 28.58
C LEU A 168 10.32 -8.78 27.81
N TYR A 169 10.52 -8.10 26.69
CA TYR A 169 9.44 -7.40 25.99
C TYR A 169 8.80 -8.19 24.84
N ILE A 170 9.46 -9.24 24.36
CA ILE A 170 8.94 -10.11 23.30
C ILE A 170 8.58 -11.48 23.86
N LYS A 171 9.56 -12.25 24.38
CA LYS A 171 9.33 -13.64 24.78
C LYS A 171 8.53 -13.77 26.08
N ARG A 172 8.91 -13.05 27.12
CA ARG A 172 8.23 -13.05 28.43
C ARG A 172 6.91 -12.28 28.42
N ASN A 173 6.69 -11.44 27.40
CA ASN A 173 5.45 -10.71 27.22
C ASN A 173 4.32 -11.67 26.83
N GLU A 174 3.34 -11.84 27.71
CA GLU A 174 2.22 -12.78 27.57
C GLU A 174 1.19 -12.36 26.51
N ASN A 175 1.25 -11.10 26.03
CA ASN A 175 0.37 -10.67 24.94
C ASN A 175 0.72 -11.46 23.65
N PRO A 176 -0.29 -11.77 22.83
CA PRO A 176 -0.07 -12.56 21.63
C PRO A 176 0.87 -11.84 20.63
N LEU A 177 1.43 -12.64 19.72
CA LEU A 177 2.17 -12.12 18.57
C LEU A 177 1.31 -11.10 17.79
N GLY A 178 1.90 -9.98 17.40
CA GLY A 178 1.16 -8.86 16.79
C GLY A 178 0.42 -7.95 17.77
N SER A 179 0.56 -8.20 19.09
CA SER A 179 -0.04 -7.37 20.16
C SER A 179 0.91 -7.11 21.32
N LYS A 180 2.24 -7.24 21.09
CA LYS A 180 3.26 -7.03 22.11
C LYS A 180 3.27 -5.59 22.65
N GLU A 181 2.74 -4.63 21.89
CA GLU A 181 2.56 -3.24 22.28
C GLU A 181 1.58 -3.04 23.45
N LEU A 182 0.85 -4.06 23.83
CA LEU A 182 -0.07 -3.96 24.99
C LEU A 182 0.65 -3.99 26.33
N LEU A 183 1.90 -4.47 26.39
CA LEU A 183 2.70 -4.47 27.63
C LEU A 183 3.21 -3.06 27.93
N ASN A 184 2.73 -2.47 29.02
CA ASN A 184 3.16 -1.12 29.45
C ASN A 184 4.57 -1.11 30.05
N ALA A 185 4.96 -2.16 30.76
CA ALA A 185 6.31 -2.35 31.29
C ALA A 185 6.55 -3.81 31.66
N ALA A 186 7.78 -4.28 31.58
CA ALA A 186 8.18 -5.55 32.17
C ALA A 186 8.33 -5.37 33.70
N ASP A 187 8.06 -6.44 34.43
CA ASP A 187 8.22 -6.49 35.88
C ASP A 187 9.63 -7.02 36.24
N ASP A 188 10.64 -6.19 35.96
CA ASP A 188 12.06 -6.48 36.19
C ASP A 188 12.76 -5.42 37.07
N GLY A 189 12.03 -4.36 37.45
CA GLY A 189 12.56 -3.28 38.29
C GLY A 189 13.63 -2.39 37.60
N SER A 190 13.94 -2.65 36.34
CA SER A 190 15.00 -1.90 35.63
C SER A 190 14.61 -0.45 35.33
N PRO A 191 15.62 0.45 35.21
CA PRO A 191 15.38 1.81 34.74
C PRO A 191 14.76 1.86 33.33
N TYR A 192 14.99 0.82 32.48
CA TYR A 192 14.36 0.72 31.19
C TYR A 192 12.85 0.52 31.33
N SER A 193 12.41 -0.40 32.16
CA SER A 193 10.98 -0.67 32.40
C SER A 193 10.29 0.51 33.08
N ALA A 194 10.98 1.27 33.94
CA ALA A 194 10.45 2.51 34.49
C ALA A 194 10.22 3.57 33.39
N ALA A 195 11.17 3.77 32.48
CA ALA A 195 11.00 4.63 31.31
C ALA A 195 9.85 4.14 30.42
N HIS A 196 9.78 2.84 30.19
CA HIS A 196 8.73 2.22 29.37
C HIS A 196 7.33 2.45 29.96
N ALA A 197 7.15 2.28 31.27
CA ALA A 197 5.90 2.57 31.95
C ALA A 197 5.44 4.01 31.77
N LEU A 198 6.39 4.96 31.72
CA LEU A 198 6.10 6.39 31.60
C LEU A 198 5.76 6.79 30.14
N TYR A 199 6.57 6.39 29.19
CA TYR A 199 6.50 6.91 27.82
C TYR A 199 5.69 6.03 26.86
N HIS A 200 5.68 4.72 27.06
CA HIS A 200 5.02 3.79 26.14
C HIS A 200 3.53 4.04 25.94
N PRO A 201 2.71 4.31 26.98
CA PRO A 201 1.28 4.62 26.79
C PRO A 201 1.05 5.85 25.90
N ILE A 202 1.96 6.82 25.96
CA ILE A 202 1.89 8.06 25.16
C ILE A 202 2.23 7.76 23.72
N PHE A 203 3.35 7.09 23.43
CA PHE A 203 3.76 6.77 22.07
C PHE A 203 2.80 5.77 21.40
N ARG A 204 2.29 4.79 22.14
CA ARG A 204 1.21 3.92 21.65
C ARG A 204 -0.05 4.70 21.29
N SER A 205 -0.41 5.72 22.06
CA SER A 205 -1.53 6.61 21.74
C SER A 205 -1.25 7.43 20.48
N PHE A 206 -0.03 7.93 20.29
CA PHE A 206 0.39 8.63 19.07
C PHE A 206 0.26 7.72 17.86
N LEU A 207 0.83 6.53 17.92
CA LEU A 207 0.75 5.54 16.84
C LEU A 207 -0.70 5.32 16.40
N LYS A 208 -1.61 5.07 17.35
CA LYS A 208 -3.04 4.81 17.05
C LYS A 208 -3.74 6.03 16.46
N ARG A 209 -3.45 7.24 16.94
CA ARG A 209 -4.08 8.48 16.45
C ARG A 209 -3.56 8.91 15.10
N LEU A 210 -2.26 8.73 14.84
CA LEU A 210 -1.65 9.06 13.56
C LEU A 210 -1.92 7.99 12.50
N GLY A 211 -2.27 6.77 12.93
CA GLY A 211 -2.48 5.63 12.06
C GLY A 211 -1.21 5.20 11.35
N ILE A 212 -0.05 5.32 12.02
CA ILE A 212 1.22 4.76 11.58
C ILE A 212 1.35 3.30 12.03
N TYR A 213 2.21 2.53 11.36
CA TYR A 213 2.42 1.13 11.70
C TYR A 213 3.28 0.99 12.96
N ASP A 214 4.47 1.58 12.98
CA ASP A 214 5.31 1.61 14.19
C ASP A 214 5.96 2.97 14.40
N PHE A 215 6.43 3.19 15.62
CA PHE A 215 7.09 4.39 16.12
C PHE A 215 8.40 3.99 16.80
N PHE A 216 9.51 4.54 16.34
CA PHE A 216 10.83 4.20 16.85
C PHE A 216 11.58 5.41 17.41
N LEU A 217 12.41 5.17 18.44
CA LEU A 217 13.49 6.06 18.86
C LEU A 217 14.82 5.36 18.62
N VAL A 218 15.70 6.03 17.88
CA VAL A 218 17.00 5.48 17.48
C VAL A 218 18.11 6.42 17.98
N ASP A 219 19.08 5.88 18.68
CA ASP A 219 20.24 6.62 19.17
C ASP A 219 21.19 7.03 18.03
N ALA A 220 21.63 8.29 18.00
CA ALA A 220 22.46 8.78 16.91
C ALA A 220 23.89 8.24 16.92
N ASP A 221 24.45 7.97 18.08
CA ASP A 221 25.85 7.57 18.21
C ASP A 221 26.04 6.09 17.85
N THR A 222 25.14 5.22 18.32
CA THR A 222 25.21 3.76 18.15
C THR A 222 24.34 3.22 17.02
N GLY A 223 23.31 3.95 16.60
CA GLY A 223 22.26 3.48 15.70
C GLY A 223 21.29 2.50 16.36
N LEU A 224 21.34 2.36 17.67
CA LEU A 224 20.53 1.42 18.43
C LEU A 224 19.05 1.85 18.41
N ILE A 225 18.16 0.96 18.05
CA ILE A 225 16.71 1.12 18.20
C ILE A 225 16.38 0.95 19.69
N VAL A 226 16.48 2.04 20.44
CA VAL A 226 16.30 1.99 21.91
C VAL A 226 14.85 1.81 22.31
N TYR A 227 13.92 2.11 21.40
CA TYR A 227 12.49 1.96 21.62
C TYR A 227 11.76 1.70 20.31
N SER A 228 10.77 0.81 20.34
CA SER A 228 9.74 0.56 19.34
C SER A 228 8.41 0.39 20.06
N VAL A 229 7.29 0.71 19.40
CA VAL A 229 5.95 0.40 19.97
C VAL A 229 5.64 -1.08 19.81
N PHE A 230 5.80 -1.66 18.62
CA PHE A 230 5.42 -3.05 18.32
C PHE A 230 6.41 -4.10 18.83
N LYS A 231 7.71 -3.76 18.94
CA LYS A 231 8.76 -4.68 19.41
C LYS A 231 8.89 -5.94 18.55
N GLU A 232 9.21 -5.70 17.29
CA GLU A 232 9.59 -6.74 16.33
C GLU A 232 11.07 -7.15 16.48
N LEU A 233 11.61 -7.99 15.59
CA LEU A 233 12.98 -8.52 15.71
C LEU A 233 14.09 -7.47 15.64
N ASP A 234 13.82 -6.30 15.09
CA ASP A 234 14.72 -5.16 15.00
C ASP A 234 14.89 -4.39 16.33
N PHE A 235 13.94 -4.57 17.25
CA PHE A 235 13.95 -3.91 18.56
C PHE A 235 15.25 -4.20 19.34
N GLY A 236 15.95 -3.14 19.75
CA GLY A 236 17.22 -3.24 20.45
C GLY A 236 18.42 -3.54 19.55
N THR A 237 18.26 -3.61 18.22
CA THR A 237 19.36 -3.81 17.28
C THR A 237 19.90 -2.48 16.74
N SER A 238 21.11 -2.49 16.13
CA SER A 238 21.71 -1.29 15.56
C SER A 238 21.44 -1.16 14.06
N LEU A 239 20.95 0.00 13.64
CA LEU A 239 20.80 0.37 12.23
C LEU A 239 22.12 0.79 11.56
N LYS A 240 23.22 0.85 12.30
CA LYS A 240 24.56 1.16 11.73
C LYS A 240 25.35 -0.11 11.40
N ASN A 241 25.29 -1.12 12.26
CA ASN A 241 26.13 -2.32 12.15
C ASN A 241 25.43 -3.63 12.58
N GLY A 242 24.13 -3.59 12.89
CA GLY A 242 23.34 -4.77 13.21
C GLY A 242 22.76 -5.46 11.96
N SER A 243 21.97 -6.51 12.18
CA SER A 243 21.38 -7.34 11.13
C SER A 243 20.49 -6.55 10.15
N PHE A 244 19.92 -5.42 10.57
CA PHE A 244 19.03 -4.59 9.75
C PHE A 244 19.69 -3.32 9.20
N SER A 245 21.02 -3.20 9.27
CA SER A 245 21.78 -2.03 8.80
C SER A 245 21.71 -1.79 7.28
N GLY A 246 21.35 -2.80 6.49
CA GLY A 246 21.17 -2.69 5.04
C GLY A 246 19.76 -2.33 4.58
N THR A 247 18.81 -2.14 5.50
CA THR A 247 17.40 -1.91 5.17
C THR A 247 17.11 -0.45 4.78
N ASN A 248 15.93 -0.22 4.18
CA ASN A 248 15.40 1.11 3.94
C ASN A 248 15.18 1.91 5.26
N PHE A 249 14.86 1.23 6.36
CA PHE A 249 14.82 1.84 7.70
C PHE A 249 16.18 2.45 8.06
N ALA A 250 17.26 1.68 7.92
CA ALA A 250 18.60 2.17 8.21
C ALA A 250 19.00 3.37 7.32
N ARG A 251 18.61 3.35 6.05
CA ARG A 251 18.85 4.47 5.12
C ARG A 251 18.11 5.74 5.55
N ALA A 252 16.81 5.64 5.88
CA ALA A 252 16.04 6.80 6.39
C ALA A 252 16.67 7.38 7.65
N PHE A 253 17.04 6.54 8.61
CA PHE A 253 17.71 6.95 9.83
C PHE A 253 19.05 7.67 9.56
N GLN A 254 19.92 7.05 8.77
CA GLN A 254 21.25 7.62 8.48
C GLN A 254 21.16 8.95 7.73
N GLU A 255 20.25 9.08 6.78
CA GLU A 255 20.00 10.31 6.04
C GLU A 255 19.49 11.43 7.00
N ALA A 256 18.54 11.11 7.87
CA ALA A 256 18.00 12.07 8.83
C ALA A 256 19.07 12.65 9.76
N ILE A 257 19.95 11.80 10.32
CA ILE A 257 20.98 12.25 11.26
C ILE A 257 22.19 12.93 10.59
N SER A 258 22.44 12.64 9.31
CA SER A 258 23.56 13.22 8.55
C SER A 258 23.23 14.56 7.89
N GLY A 259 21.96 14.90 7.76
CA GLY A 259 21.49 16.07 7.01
C GLY A 259 21.88 17.43 7.60
N GLY A 260 22.33 17.49 8.86
CA GLY A 260 22.82 18.71 9.52
C GLY A 260 21.78 19.81 9.76
N ARG A 261 20.52 19.55 9.44
CA ARG A 261 19.40 20.47 9.57
C ARG A 261 18.38 19.91 10.57
N ARG A 262 17.91 20.78 11.47
CA ARG A 262 16.90 20.39 12.48
C ARG A 262 15.56 19.99 11.85
N ASP A 263 15.20 20.65 10.77
CA ASP A 263 13.96 20.42 10.01
C ASP A 263 14.10 19.36 8.90
N ALA A 264 15.20 18.60 8.88
CA ALA A 264 15.39 17.53 7.91
C ALA A 264 14.38 16.41 8.15
N VAL A 265 13.75 15.95 7.05
CA VAL A 265 12.97 14.71 7.03
C VAL A 265 13.56 13.84 5.92
N ALA A 266 13.90 12.62 6.27
CA ALA A 266 14.32 11.60 5.32
C ALA A 266 13.18 10.63 5.06
N PHE A 267 12.98 10.26 3.80
CA PHE A 267 11.98 9.29 3.38
C PHE A 267 12.65 8.11 2.67
N ALA A 268 12.34 6.91 3.10
CA ALA A 268 12.70 5.68 2.39
C ALA A 268 11.44 4.98 1.89
N ASP A 269 11.38 4.78 0.58
CA ASP A 269 10.27 4.15 -0.12
C ASP A 269 10.05 2.69 0.32
N PHE A 270 8.93 2.12 -0.08
CA PHE A 270 8.55 0.75 0.27
C PHE A 270 9.56 -0.29 -0.22
N GLU A 271 10.02 -1.11 0.71
CA GLU A 271 10.78 -2.34 0.47
C GLU A 271 10.24 -3.46 1.35
N SER A 272 10.54 -4.69 0.98
CA SER A 272 10.27 -5.86 1.82
C SER A 272 11.04 -5.74 3.13
N TYR A 273 10.36 -5.88 4.27
CA TYR A 273 10.92 -5.71 5.60
C TYR A 273 10.74 -6.96 6.44
N LEU A 274 11.83 -7.68 6.68
CA LEU A 274 11.81 -8.98 7.34
C LEU A 274 11.17 -8.96 8.74
N PRO A 275 11.46 -7.98 9.63
CA PRO A 275 10.81 -7.94 10.94
C PRO A 275 9.29 -7.91 10.88
N SER A 276 8.73 -7.28 9.85
CA SER A 276 7.28 -7.24 9.56
C SER A 276 6.86 -8.32 8.55
N TYR A 277 7.47 -9.51 8.60
CA TYR A 277 7.14 -10.69 7.76
C TYR A 277 7.21 -10.41 6.26
N GLU A 278 8.27 -9.76 5.79
CA GLU A 278 8.45 -9.37 4.38
C GLU A 278 7.33 -8.43 3.85
N ALA A 279 6.47 -7.90 4.71
CA ALA A 279 5.48 -6.92 4.30
C ALA A 279 6.17 -5.65 3.78
N PRO A 280 5.59 -4.99 2.75
CA PRO A 280 6.09 -3.71 2.27
C PRO A 280 6.08 -2.66 3.38
N ALA A 281 7.24 -2.10 3.72
CA ALA A 281 7.40 -1.07 4.72
C ALA A 281 8.12 0.15 4.14
N SER A 282 7.63 1.35 4.44
CA SER A 282 8.30 2.62 4.17
C SER A 282 8.55 3.36 5.47
N PHE A 283 9.60 4.18 5.51
CA PHE A 283 10.02 4.87 6.72
C PHE A 283 10.22 6.35 6.48
N ILE A 284 9.79 7.18 7.44
CA ILE A 284 10.14 8.58 7.50
C ILE A 284 10.87 8.85 8.82
N ALA A 285 11.96 9.59 8.76
CA ALA A 285 12.84 9.85 9.91
C ALA A 285 13.15 11.34 10.05
N ALA A 286 13.17 11.84 11.30
CA ALA A 286 13.60 13.18 11.62
C ALA A 286 14.58 13.17 12.81
N PRO A 287 15.62 14.04 12.80
CA PRO A 287 16.62 14.07 13.84
C PRO A 287 16.09 14.71 15.13
N ILE A 288 16.45 14.14 16.27
CA ILE A 288 16.18 14.69 17.60
C ILE A 288 17.42 15.47 18.07
N TYR A 289 17.24 16.73 18.40
CA TYR A 289 18.34 17.62 18.83
C TYR A 289 18.25 17.99 20.30
N ASP A 290 19.42 17.97 20.95
CA ASP A 290 19.67 18.70 22.20
C ASP A 290 20.61 19.87 21.91
N GLY A 291 20.09 21.09 21.96
CA GLY A 291 20.81 22.26 21.52
C GLY A 291 21.24 22.15 20.04
N ARG A 292 22.54 21.99 19.80
CA ARG A 292 23.14 21.83 18.46
C ARG A 292 23.53 20.38 18.13
N LYS A 293 23.47 19.48 19.11
CA LYS A 293 23.90 18.09 18.95
C LYS A 293 22.70 17.24 18.55
N VAL A 294 22.87 16.43 17.52
CA VAL A 294 21.93 15.33 17.18
C VAL A 294 22.11 14.25 18.24
N ARG A 295 21.02 13.89 18.92
CA ARG A 295 21.01 12.85 19.97
C ARG A 295 20.46 11.53 19.43
N GLY A 296 19.58 11.59 18.43
CA GLY A 296 18.93 10.44 17.85
C GLY A 296 18.03 10.82 16.68
N ALA A 297 17.16 9.91 16.35
CA ALA A 297 16.05 10.15 15.42
C ALA A 297 14.76 9.54 15.94
N VAL A 298 13.65 10.20 15.64
CA VAL A 298 12.33 9.58 15.66
C VAL A 298 12.04 9.08 14.26
N VAL A 299 11.50 7.85 14.16
CA VAL A 299 11.17 7.24 12.88
C VAL A 299 9.75 6.69 12.94
N PHE A 300 8.97 6.94 11.90
CA PHE A 300 7.68 6.33 11.70
C PHE A 300 7.75 5.31 10.58
N GLN A 301 7.21 4.12 10.81
CA GLN A 301 6.90 3.17 9.76
C GLN A 301 5.49 3.46 9.25
N LEU A 302 5.37 3.73 7.95
CA LEU A 302 4.10 4.07 7.34
C LEU A 302 3.39 2.81 6.84
N PRO A 303 2.10 2.63 7.16
CA PRO A 303 1.35 1.47 6.70
C PRO A 303 0.96 1.64 5.23
N VAL A 304 1.17 0.57 4.46
CA VAL A 304 0.77 0.50 3.05
C VAL A 304 -0.75 0.61 2.86
N ASP A 305 -1.54 0.15 3.83
CA ASP A 305 -2.99 0.18 3.78
C ASP A 305 -3.57 1.59 3.69
N ARG A 306 -2.89 2.58 4.28
CA ARG A 306 -3.30 3.99 4.18
C ARG A 306 -3.12 4.52 2.76
N MET A 307 -2.01 4.19 2.12
CA MET A 307 -1.76 4.54 0.72
C MET A 307 -2.80 3.87 -0.18
N THR A 308 -3.03 2.58 0.02
CA THR A 308 -4.05 1.82 -0.71
C THR A 308 -5.45 2.41 -0.51
N ALA A 309 -5.83 2.80 0.71
CA ALA A 309 -7.12 3.42 0.97
C ALA A 309 -7.30 4.79 0.29
N ILE A 310 -6.25 5.62 0.25
CA ILE A 310 -6.30 6.93 -0.41
C ILE A 310 -6.39 6.77 -1.93
N ILE A 311 -5.65 5.84 -2.51
CA ILE A 311 -5.52 5.65 -3.95
C ILE A 311 -6.65 4.78 -4.49
N GLY A 312 -7.12 3.79 -3.70
CA GLY A 312 -8.12 2.82 -4.09
C GLY A 312 -9.56 3.33 -4.11
N GLU A 313 -9.79 4.64 -3.95
CA GLU A 313 -11.14 5.24 -4.08
C GLU A 313 -11.61 5.08 -5.53
N THR A 314 -12.66 4.29 -5.73
CA THR A 314 -13.16 3.93 -7.07
C THR A 314 -14.43 4.68 -7.49
N THR A 315 -14.88 5.66 -6.70
CA THR A 315 -16.09 6.44 -6.99
C THR A 315 -15.99 7.10 -8.36
N GLY A 316 -16.94 6.76 -9.24
CA GLY A 316 -16.98 7.28 -10.61
C GLY A 316 -16.06 6.58 -11.62
N MET A 317 -15.34 5.51 -11.25
CA MET A 317 -14.42 4.79 -12.14
C MET A 317 -15.06 3.60 -12.86
N GLY A 318 -16.34 3.30 -12.59
CA GLY A 318 -17.03 2.16 -13.19
C GLY A 318 -16.46 0.82 -12.73
N GLU A 319 -16.72 -0.23 -13.54
CA GLU A 319 -16.35 -1.60 -13.20
C GLU A 319 -14.88 -1.91 -13.51
N THR A 320 -14.28 -1.22 -14.48
CA THR A 320 -12.92 -1.52 -15.00
C THR A 320 -11.88 -0.47 -14.68
N GLY A 321 -12.27 0.72 -14.20
CA GLY A 321 -11.33 1.80 -13.88
C GLY A 321 -10.70 1.61 -12.51
N GLU A 322 -9.43 1.91 -12.36
CA GLU A 322 -8.73 2.01 -11.07
C GLU A 322 -7.70 3.12 -11.07
N THR A 323 -7.30 3.53 -9.88
CA THR A 323 -6.12 4.38 -9.67
C THR A 323 -5.08 3.59 -8.89
N TYR A 324 -3.82 3.74 -9.26
CA TYR A 324 -2.70 3.11 -8.55
C TYR A 324 -1.48 4.03 -8.55
N ALA A 325 -0.62 3.86 -7.54
CA ALA A 325 0.67 4.53 -7.48
C ALA A 325 1.76 3.61 -8.03
N VAL A 326 2.66 4.19 -8.83
CA VAL A 326 3.82 3.51 -9.42
C VAL A 326 5.06 4.35 -9.18
N ALA A 327 6.15 3.73 -8.77
CA ALA A 327 7.44 4.41 -8.65
C ALA A 327 8.29 4.28 -9.94
N ALA A 328 9.48 4.90 -9.93
CA ALA A 328 10.38 4.92 -11.09
C ALA A 328 10.87 3.51 -11.51
N ASP A 329 10.85 2.53 -10.62
CA ASP A 329 11.15 1.12 -10.88
C ASP A 329 10.00 0.37 -11.59
N ARG A 330 8.87 1.06 -11.84
CA ARG A 330 7.64 0.55 -12.43
C ARG A 330 6.86 -0.44 -11.55
N LEU A 331 7.20 -0.53 -10.27
CA LEU A 331 6.47 -1.34 -9.32
C LEU A 331 5.37 -0.53 -8.64
N PHE A 332 4.28 -1.20 -8.34
CA PHE A 332 3.15 -0.61 -7.61
C PHE A 332 3.55 -0.19 -6.18
N ARG A 333 3.00 0.92 -5.72
CA ARG A 333 3.07 1.41 -4.34
C ARG A 333 1.70 1.43 -3.66
N SER A 334 0.69 0.91 -4.33
CA SER A 334 -0.65 0.67 -3.79
C SER A 334 -1.17 -0.67 -4.27
N GLN A 335 -2.14 -1.22 -3.55
CA GLN A 335 -2.80 -2.46 -3.95
C GLN A 335 -3.76 -2.19 -5.12
N SER A 336 -3.67 -2.98 -6.19
CA SER A 336 -4.67 -3.00 -7.24
C SER A 336 -5.94 -3.74 -6.77
N ARG A 337 -7.11 -3.27 -7.19
CA ARG A 337 -8.36 -4.00 -6.97
C ARG A 337 -8.49 -5.27 -7.82
N PHE A 338 -7.64 -5.43 -8.82
CA PHE A 338 -7.63 -6.55 -9.76
C PHE A 338 -6.58 -7.62 -9.43
N THR A 339 -6.12 -7.71 -8.17
CA THR A 339 -5.14 -8.73 -7.74
C THR A 339 -5.51 -10.15 -8.11
N ASN A 340 -6.80 -10.51 -7.98
CA ASN A 340 -7.30 -11.83 -8.35
C ASN A 340 -7.15 -12.10 -9.85
N ASP A 341 -7.46 -11.11 -10.69
CA ASP A 341 -7.35 -11.21 -12.15
C ASP A 341 -5.88 -11.29 -12.59
N LEU A 342 -4.99 -10.64 -11.85
CA LEU A 342 -3.54 -10.70 -12.03
C LEU A 342 -2.91 -11.97 -11.47
N GLY A 343 -3.66 -12.78 -10.71
CA GLY A 343 -3.18 -14.03 -10.12
C GLY A 343 -2.11 -13.84 -9.03
N VAL A 344 -2.11 -12.70 -8.34
CA VAL A 344 -1.15 -12.38 -7.27
C VAL A 344 -1.87 -12.04 -5.96
N SER A 345 -1.21 -12.31 -4.83
CA SER A 345 -1.73 -11.95 -3.51
C SER A 345 -1.58 -10.45 -3.20
N SER A 346 -0.55 -9.82 -3.76
CA SER A 346 -0.30 -8.38 -3.67
C SER A 346 0.38 -7.86 -4.93
N THR A 347 0.01 -6.65 -5.34
CA THR A 347 0.71 -5.93 -6.42
C THR A 347 1.85 -5.06 -5.90
N ILE A 348 1.87 -4.73 -4.60
CA ILE A 348 2.81 -3.77 -4.02
C ILE A 348 4.22 -4.33 -4.05
N ILE A 349 5.15 -3.57 -4.68
CA ILE A 349 6.57 -3.95 -4.91
C ILE A 349 6.76 -5.36 -5.48
N ASN A 350 5.72 -5.92 -6.12
CA ASN A 350 5.76 -7.25 -6.68
C ASN A 350 6.40 -7.23 -8.08
N PRO A 351 7.57 -7.89 -8.27
CA PRO A 351 8.28 -7.88 -9.56
C PRO A 351 7.57 -8.67 -10.66
N GLN A 352 6.58 -9.51 -10.31
CA GLN A 352 5.77 -10.25 -11.27
C GLN A 352 4.73 -9.37 -11.97
N VAL A 353 4.41 -8.21 -11.37
CA VAL A 353 3.41 -7.28 -11.87
C VAL A 353 4.06 -5.90 -12.03
N LYS A 354 4.48 -5.59 -13.26
CA LYS A 354 5.07 -4.28 -13.61
C LYS A 354 4.14 -3.50 -14.53
N VAL A 355 4.17 -2.18 -14.38
CA VAL A 355 3.47 -1.28 -15.28
C VAL A 355 4.38 -0.99 -16.47
N ASP A 356 3.97 -1.40 -17.67
CA ASP A 356 4.80 -1.26 -18.89
C ASP A 356 4.81 0.17 -19.42
N THR A 357 3.77 0.97 -19.13
CA THR A 357 3.61 2.35 -19.57
C THR A 357 3.47 3.29 -18.37
N VAL A 358 4.44 4.17 -18.18
CA VAL A 358 4.40 5.26 -17.20
C VAL A 358 4.62 6.57 -17.92
#